data_79baf3d238ab36842f762fe594bc3344
#
_entry.id   79baf3d238ab36842f762fe594bc3344
#
_cell.length_a   1.000
_cell.length_b   1.000
_cell.length_c   1.000
_cell.angle_alpha   90.00
_cell.angle_beta   90.00
_cell.angle_gamma   90.00
#
_symmetry.space_group_name_H-M   'P 1'
#
loop_
_entity.id
_entity.type
_entity.pdbx_description
1 polymer ?
#
loop_
_entity_poly.entity_id
_entity_poly.type
_entity_poly.pdbx_seq_one_letter_code
_entity_poly.pdbx_strand_id
1 'polypeptide(L)'
;MSLEGKVALVTGASRGIGRSIAEVLVARGATVIGTATSDSGADAISTYLGEKGKGFALNVTDPASIESVLKAINEQFGSIDILVNNAGITRDNLLMRMKDEEWMDILDTNLTSIFRLSKAVLRGMMKKRHGRIINVGSVVGTMGNAGQTNYAAAKAGVIGFTKSMAREVASRGVTVNTVAPGFIATDMTKALNDEQRAATLAQVPAGRLGEPHEIASAVAFLASNEAAYITGETLHVNGGMYMV
;
A
#
# COMPACT_ATOMS: atom_id res chain seq x y z
N MET A 1 16.82 4.49 -11.50
CA MET A 1 15.60 3.76 -11.05
C MET A 1 14.52 3.82 -12.15
N SER A 2 14.78 3.18 -13.31
CA SER A 2 13.77 3.05 -14.38
C SER A 2 12.85 1.86 -14.10
N LEU A 3 11.56 2.03 -14.38
CA LEU A 3 10.52 0.98 -14.33
C LEU A 3 9.92 0.73 -15.71
N GLU A 4 10.64 1.10 -16.76
CA GLU A 4 10.22 0.94 -18.15
C GLU A 4 9.79 -0.51 -18.43
N GLY A 5 8.64 -0.69 -19.09
CA GLY A 5 8.09 -1.99 -19.44
C GLY A 5 7.54 -2.80 -18.25
N LYS A 6 7.47 -2.23 -17.05
CA LYS A 6 6.86 -2.88 -15.88
C LYS A 6 5.38 -2.54 -15.76
N VAL A 7 4.59 -3.53 -15.39
CA VAL A 7 3.17 -3.40 -15.10
C VAL A 7 3.00 -3.34 -13.57
N ALA A 8 2.47 -2.23 -13.06
CA ALA A 8 2.27 -2.00 -11.64
C ALA A 8 0.78 -1.89 -11.28
N LEU A 9 0.34 -2.65 -10.28
CA LEU A 9 -0.99 -2.54 -9.68
C LEU A 9 -0.88 -1.80 -8.35
N VAL A 10 -1.61 -0.68 -8.20
CA VAL A 10 -1.67 0.12 -6.97
C VAL A 10 -3.10 0.15 -6.46
N THR A 11 -3.37 -0.44 -5.31
CA THR A 11 -4.71 -0.41 -4.71
C THR A 11 -4.96 0.90 -3.95
N GLY A 12 -6.21 1.42 -4.03
CA GLY A 12 -6.57 2.67 -3.35
C GLY A 12 -5.85 3.90 -3.92
N ALA A 13 -5.77 4.01 -5.26
CA ALA A 13 -5.01 5.04 -5.97
C ALA A 13 -5.81 6.32 -6.28
N SER A 14 -7.03 6.48 -5.78
CA SER A 14 -7.88 7.64 -6.10
C SER A 14 -7.39 8.94 -5.47
N ARG A 15 -6.66 8.88 -4.35
CA ARG A 15 -6.18 10.05 -3.58
C ARG A 15 -4.99 9.72 -2.70
N GLY A 16 -4.44 10.75 -2.05
CA GLY A 16 -3.44 10.64 -0.98
C GLY A 16 -2.18 9.86 -1.40
N ILE A 17 -1.72 8.97 -0.53
CA ILE A 17 -0.51 8.17 -0.74
C ILE A 17 -0.61 7.31 -1.99
N GLY A 18 -1.75 6.62 -2.20
CA GLY A 18 -1.92 5.72 -3.35
C GLY A 18 -1.85 6.45 -4.69
N ARG A 19 -2.45 7.64 -4.81
CA ARG A 19 -2.35 8.48 -6.00
C ARG A 19 -0.90 8.91 -6.23
N SER A 20 -0.23 9.40 -5.20
CA SER A 20 1.18 9.83 -5.31
C SER A 20 2.09 8.67 -5.72
N ILE A 21 1.85 7.46 -5.20
CA ILE A 21 2.58 6.25 -5.63
C ILE A 21 2.36 6.00 -7.12
N ALA A 22 1.11 6.03 -7.59
CA ALA A 22 0.77 5.79 -8.98
C ALA A 22 1.46 6.81 -9.91
N GLU A 23 1.40 8.10 -9.57
CA GLU A 23 2.06 9.18 -10.32
C GLU A 23 3.58 9.01 -10.38
N VAL A 24 4.23 8.66 -9.26
CA VAL A 24 5.69 8.44 -9.22
C VAL A 24 6.10 7.21 -10.04
N LEU A 25 5.33 6.12 -9.99
CA LEU A 25 5.62 4.92 -10.78
C LEU A 25 5.48 5.20 -12.28
N VAL A 26 4.46 5.96 -12.70
CA VAL A 26 4.30 6.43 -14.10
C VAL A 26 5.48 7.30 -14.51
N ALA A 27 5.88 8.26 -13.69
CA ALA A 27 7.02 9.14 -13.98
C ALA A 27 8.34 8.36 -14.13
N ARG A 28 8.44 7.15 -13.57
CA ARG A 28 9.59 6.24 -13.73
C ARG A 28 9.44 5.25 -14.89
N GLY A 29 8.37 5.36 -15.69
CA GLY A 29 8.18 4.59 -16.93
C GLY A 29 7.30 3.35 -16.79
N ALA A 30 6.71 3.06 -15.61
CA ALA A 30 5.79 1.94 -15.46
C ALA A 30 4.44 2.21 -16.15
N THR A 31 3.81 1.15 -16.64
CA THR A 31 2.37 1.15 -16.92
C THR A 31 1.65 0.88 -15.61
N VAL A 32 0.81 1.82 -15.15
CA VAL A 32 0.20 1.75 -13.82
C VAL A 32 -1.30 1.47 -13.91
N ILE A 33 -1.73 0.46 -13.18
CA ILE A 33 -3.14 0.19 -12.93
C ILE A 33 -3.45 0.65 -11.51
N GLY A 34 -4.29 1.67 -11.38
CA GLY A 34 -4.77 2.14 -10.10
C GLY A 34 -6.18 1.63 -9.81
N THR A 35 -6.52 1.39 -8.54
CA THR A 35 -7.88 0.98 -8.21
C THR A 35 -8.56 1.90 -7.21
N ALA A 36 -9.88 1.98 -7.31
CA ALA A 36 -10.79 2.64 -6.37
C ALA A 36 -12.00 1.74 -6.11
N THR A 37 -12.80 2.06 -5.10
CA THR A 37 -14.00 1.28 -4.76
C THR A 37 -15.21 1.58 -5.66
N SER A 38 -15.16 2.64 -6.47
CA SER A 38 -16.25 3.07 -7.36
C SER A 38 -15.76 3.30 -8.78
N ASP A 39 -16.68 3.21 -9.74
CA ASP A 39 -16.40 3.50 -11.15
C ASP A 39 -15.94 4.95 -11.35
N SER A 40 -16.57 5.91 -10.68
CA SER A 40 -16.16 7.31 -10.74
C SER A 40 -14.72 7.52 -10.22
N GLY A 41 -14.32 6.77 -9.20
CA GLY A 41 -12.93 6.76 -8.72
C GLY A 41 -11.98 6.14 -9.73
N ALA A 42 -12.37 5.08 -10.43
CA ALA A 42 -11.60 4.46 -11.49
C ALA A 42 -11.43 5.39 -12.70
N ASP A 43 -12.49 6.11 -13.09
CA ASP A 43 -12.44 7.10 -14.16
C ASP A 43 -11.50 8.27 -13.83
N ALA A 44 -11.56 8.77 -12.60
CA ALA A 44 -10.64 9.80 -12.12
C ALA A 44 -9.17 9.33 -12.17
N ILE A 45 -8.91 8.05 -11.81
CA ILE A 45 -7.59 7.45 -11.92
C ILE A 45 -7.13 7.38 -13.38
N SER A 46 -7.98 6.89 -14.27
CA SER A 46 -7.68 6.83 -15.71
C SER A 46 -7.35 8.21 -16.27
N THR A 47 -8.08 9.23 -15.83
CA THR A 47 -7.88 10.62 -16.27
C THR A 47 -6.48 11.14 -15.90
N TYR A 48 -6.01 10.95 -14.64
CA TYR A 48 -4.70 11.49 -14.24
C TYR A 48 -3.53 10.62 -14.70
N LEU A 49 -3.74 9.30 -14.94
CA LEU A 49 -2.70 8.43 -15.49
C LEU A 49 -2.51 8.60 -17.00
N GLY A 50 -3.53 9.06 -17.72
CA GLY A 50 -3.50 9.25 -19.16
C GLY A 50 -3.17 7.93 -19.89
N GLU A 51 -2.34 8.03 -20.92
CA GLU A 51 -1.93 6.87 -21.74
C GLU A 51 -1.03 5.86 -21.01
N LYS A 52 -0.48 6.24 -19.87
CA LYS A 52 0.46 5.41 -19.07
C LYS A 52 -0.21 4.52 -18.05
N GLY A 53 -1.55 4.50 -18.01
CA GLY A 53 -2.24 3.64 -17.07
C GLY A 53 -3.75 3.64 -17.18
N LYS A 54 -4.40 2.92 -16.27
CA LYS A 54 -5.86 2.78 -16.24
C LYS A 54 -6.37 2.59 -14.82
N GLY A 55 -7.55 3.12 -14.54
CA GLY A 55 -8.29 2.88 -13.31
C GLY A 55 -9.25 1.71 -13.45
N PHE A 56 -9.41 0.95 -12.38
CA PHE A 56 -10.41 -0.11 -12.25
C PHE A 56 -11.17 0.04 -10.94
N ALA A 57 -12.47 -0.23 -10.96
CA ALA A 57 -13.24 -0.41 -9.73
C ALA A 57 -12.89 -1.77 -9.12
N LEU A 58 -12.45 -1.77 -7.87
CA LEU A 58 -12.03 -2.97 -7.13
C LEU A 58 -12.45 -2.86 -5.67
N ASN A 59 -13.27 -3.81 -5.23
CA ASN A 59 -13.46 -4.08 -3.81
C ASN A 59 -12.43 -5.14 -3.37
N VAL A 60 -11.43 -4.72 -2.60
CA VAL A 60 -10.34 -5.61 -2.14
C VAL A 60 -10.79 -6.65 -1.11
N THR A 61 -11.99 -6.52 -0.54
CA THR A 61 -12.56 -7.52 0.38
C THR A 61 -13.36 -8.60 -0.33
N ASP A 62 -13.70 -8.38 -1.62
CA ASP A 62 -14.49 -9.32 -2.42
C ASP A 62 -13.58 -10.15 -3.35
N PRO A 63 -13.47 -11.48 -3.13
CA PRO A 63 -12.68 -12.37 -3.98
C PRO A 63 -13.09 -12.36 -5.45
N ALA A 64 -14.39 -12.26 -5.75
CA ALA A 64 -14.88 -12.24 -7.12
C ALA A 64 -14.49 -10.96 -7.86
N SER A 65 -14.56 -9.81 -7.16
CA SER A 65 -14.07 -8.53 -7.67
C SER A 65 -12.56 -8.59 -7.97
N ILE A 66 -11.76 -9.17 -7.06
CA ILE A 66 -10.32 -9.36 -7.28
C ILE A 66 -10.04 -10.21 -8.52
N GLU A 67 -10.70 -11.37 -8.65
CA GLU A 67 -10.50 -12.26 -9.78
C GLU A 67 -10.84 -11.59 -11.10
N SER A 68 -12.00 -10.94 -11.19
CA SER A 68 -12.46 -10.23 -12.38
C SER A 68 -11.48 -9.14 -12.81
N VAL A 69 -11.04 -8.29 -11.89
CA VAL A 69 -10.13 -7.18 -12.18
C VAL A 69 -8.74 -7.71 -12.61
N LEU A 70 -8.19 -8.69 -11.90
CA LEU A 70 -6.89 -9.27 -12.28
C LEU A 70 -6.94 -9.97 -13.65
N LYS A 71 -8.05 -10.62 -14.00
CA LYS A 71 -8.25 -11.18 -15.33
C LYS A 71 -8.22 -10.08 -16.38
N ALA A 72 -8.98 -9.00 -16.21
CA ALA A 72 -9.02 -7.88 -17.14
C ALA A 72 -7.65 -7.20 -17.29
N ILE A 73 -6.87 -7.07 -16.19
CA ILE A 73 -5.50 -6.54 -16.23
C ILE A 73 -4.60 -7.46 -17.05
N ASN A 74 -4.63 -8.76 -16.81
CA ASN A 74 -3.80 -9.72 -17.55
C ASN A 74 -4.10 -9.73 -19.05
N GLU A 75 -5.37 -9.59 -19.44
CA GLU A 75 -5.78 -9.53 -20.84
C GLU A 75 -5.32 -8.24 -21.55
N GLN A 76 -5.35 -7.10 -20.85
CA GLN A 76 -5.07 -5.78 -21.45
C GLN A 76 -3.59 -5.39 -21.35
N PHE A 77 -2.91 -5.72 -20.26
CA PHE A 77 -1.57 -5.21 -19.93
C PHE A 77 -0.53 -6.33 -19.70
N GLY A 78 -0.96 -7.58 -19.67
CA GLY A 78 -0.11 -8.70 -19.30
C GLY A 78 0.02 -8.87 -17.77
N SER A 79 0.95 -9.74 -17.36
CA SER A 79 1.08 -10.08 -15.95
C SER A 79 1.75 -8.96 -15.14
N ILE A 80 1.24 -8.75 -13.93
CA ILE A 80 1.70 -7.74 -12.98
C ILE A 80 3.12 -8.05 -12.52
N ASP A 81 4.01 -7.06 -12.60
CA ASP A 81 5.40 -7.11 -12.12
C ASP A 81 5.56 -6.48 -10.73
N ILE A 82 4.73 -5.47 -10.43
CA ILE A 82 4.77 -4.72 -9.19
C ILE A 82 3.36 -4.69 -8.60
N LEU A 83 3.21 -5.13 -7.35
CA LEU A 83 1.97 -5.00 -6.58
C LEU A 83 2.22 -4.06 -5.41
N VAL A 84 1.44 -2.97 -5.32
CA VAL A 84 1.42 -2.07 -4.16
C VAL A 84 0.09 -2.20 -3.44
N ASN A 85 0.10 -2.86 -2.30
CA ASN A 85 -1.05 -2.99 -1.41
C ASN A 85 -1.13 -1.73 -0.54
N ASN A 86 -1.89 -0.73 -1.01
CA ASN A 86 -2.06 0.55 -0.33
C ASN A 86 -3.49 0.76 0.19
N ALA A 87 -4.50 0.11 -0.39
CA ALA A 87 -5.88 0.24 0.07
C ALA A 87 -6.00 -0.08 1.57
N GLY A 88 -6.69 0.78 2.30
CA GLY A 88 -6.88 0.61 3.73
C GLY A 88 -7.90 1.61 4.28
N ILE A 89 -8.45 1.27 5.43
CA ILE A 89 -9.42 2.08 6.17
C ILE A 89 -9.03 2.17 7.64
N THR A 90 -9.66 3.08 8.38
CA THR A 90 -9.63 3.16 9.84
C THR A 90 -11.04 3.02 10.41
N ARG A 91 -11.16 2.44 11.60
CA ARG A 91 -12.38 2.36 12.42
C ARG A 91 -11.95 2.52 13.87
N ASP A 92 -11.60 3.76 14.20
CA ASP A 92 -10.98 4.09 15.48
C ASP A 92 -12.05 4.08 16.59
N ASN A 93 -11.80 3.29 17.63
CA ASN A 93 -12.63 3.22 18.81
C ASN A 93 -11.81 2.66 19.99
N LEU A 94 -12.14 3.08 21.22
CA LEU A 94 -11.54 2.45 22.41
C LEU A 94 -11.94 0.97 22.46
N LEU A 95 -11.02 0.10 22.85
CA LEU A 95 -11.22 -1.35 22.87
C LEU A 95 -12.52 -1.75 23.60
N MET A 96 -12.84 -1.13 24.73
CA MET A 96 -14.05 -1.39 25.49
C MET A 96 -15.36 -1.07 24.75
N ARG A 97 -15.30 -0.27 23.69
CA ARG A 97 -16.46 0.17 22.90
C ARG A 97 -16.41 -0.34 21.47
N MET A 98 -15.29 -0.96 21.09
CA MET A 98 -15.07 -1.46 19.73
C MET A 98 -16.03 -2.60 19.44
N LYS A 99 -16.73 -2.52 18.31
CA LYS A 99 -17.66 -3.56 17.85
C LYS A 99 -16.92 -4.60 17.02
N ASP A 100 -17.43 -5.82 16.99
CA ASP A 100 -16.87 -6.91 16.20
C ASP A 100 -16.81 -6.56 14.70
N GLU A 101 -17.80 -5.82 14.20
CA GLU A 101 -17.82 -5.35 12.79
C GLU A 101 -16.67 -4.37 12.52
N GLU A 102 -16.38 -3.44 13.45
CA GLU A 102 -15.26 -2.49 13.32
C GLU A 102 -13.90 -3.22 13.31
N TRP A 103 -13.79 -4.30 14.08
CA TRP A 103 -12.62 -5.16 14.09
C TRP A 103 -12.47 -5.93 12.77
N MET A 104 -13.54 -6.61 12.32
CA MET A 104 -13.52 -7.42 11.12
C MET A 104 -13.31 -6.59 9.84
N ASP A 105 -13.96 -5.41 9.72
CA ASP A 105 -13.78 -4.49 8.60
C ASP A 105 -12.30 -4.15 8.40
N ILE A 106 -11.59 -3.86 9.50
CA ILE A 106 -10.18 -3.52 9.48
C ILE A 106 -9.32 -4.72 9.08
N LEU A 107 -9.54 -5.88 9.67
CA LEU A 107 -8.77 -7.08 9.32
C LEU A 107 -8.99 -7.49 7.86
N ASP A 108 -10.23 -7.47 7.40
CA ASP A 108 -10.54 -7.85 6.01
C ASP A 108 -9.92 -6.88 5.01
N THR A 109 -10.05 -5.56 5.26
CA THR A 109 -9.55 -4.55 4.33
C THR A 109 -8.04 -4.38 4.41
N ASN A 110 -7.45 -4.33 5.61
CA ASN A 110 -6.06 -3.91 5.77
C ASN A 110 -5.07 -5.08 5.85
N LEU A 111 -5.54 -6.33 6.02
CA LEU A 111 -4.69 -7.52 6.13
C LEU A 111 -5.11 -8.64 5.18
N THR A 112 -6.36 -9.08 5.24
CA THR A 112 -6.84 -10.22 4.42
C THR A 112 -6.78 -9.89 2.92
N SER A 113 -7.07 -8.64 2.54
CA SER A 113 -6.95 -8.16 1.15
C SER A 113 -5.53 -8.32 0.61
N ILE A 114 -4.52 -8.00 1.44
CA ILE A 114 -3.09 -8.13 1.09
C ILE A 114 -2.75 -9.58 0.79
N PHE A 115 -3.21 -10.51 1.63
CA PHE A 115 -3.06 -11.93 1.38
C PHE A 115 -3.71 -12.35 0.05
N ARG A 116 -4.97 -11.96 -0.19
CA ARG A 116 -5.71 -12.33 -1.41
C ARG A 116 -5.02 -11.84 -2.68
N LEU A 117 -4.67 -10.56 -2.73
CA LEU A 117 -4.02 -9.94 -3.89
C LEU A 117 -2.61 -10.50 -4.12
N SER A 118 -1.80 -10.63 -3.07
CA SER A 118 -0.45 -11.18 -3.17
C SER A 118 -0.48 -12.61 -3.69
N LYS A 119 -1.35 -13.47 -3.15
CA LYS A 119 -1.54 -14.85 -3.61
C LYS A 119 -1.93 -14.92 -5.09
N ALA A 120 -2.82 -14.02 -5.53
CA ALA A 120 -3.34 -14.04 -6.89
C ALA A 120 -2.28 -13.65 -7.94
N VAL A 121 -1.37 -12.72 -7.64
CA VAL A 121 -0.29 -12.31 -8.58
C VAL A 121 0.94 -13.20 -8.51
N LEU A 122 1.13 -13.93 -7.41
CA LEU A 122 2.37 -14.63 -7.09
C LEU A 122 2.79 -15.64 -8.14
N ARG A 123 1.86 -16.44 -8.65
CA ARG A 123 2.17 -17.47 -9.66
C ARG A 123 2.80 -16.86 -10.93
N GLY A 124 2.29 -15.71 -11.38
CA GLY A 124 2.83 -14.98 -12.53
C GLY A 124 4.25 -14.47 -12.27
N MET A 125 4.45 -13.85 -11.12
CA MET A 125 5.76 -13.32 -10.70
C MET A 125 6.80 -14.44 -10.58
N MET A 126 6.47 -15.55 -9.95
CA MET A 126 7.36 -16.71 -9.80
C MET A 126 7.73 -17.35 -11.15
N LYS A 127 6.79 -17.42 -12.10
CA LYS A 127 7.05 -17.93 -13.45
C LYS A 127 8.02 -17.03 -14.22
N LYS A 128 7.86 -15.70 -14.10
CA LYS A 128 8.79 -14.72 -14.68
C LYS A 128 10.15 -14.65 -13.93
N ARG A 129 10.26 -15.21 -12.72
CA ARG A 129 11.38 -15.03 -11.80
C ARG A 129 11.66 -13.55 -11.52
N HIS A 130 10.61 -12.75 -11.48
CA HIS A 130 10.64 -11.32 -11.18
C HIS A 130 9.30 -10.88 -10.58
N GLY A 131 9.36 -10.17 -9.48
CA GLY A 131 8.21 -9.57 -8.84
C GLY A 131 8.61 -8.63 -7.71
N ARG A 132 7.79 -7.62 -7.47
CA ARG A 132 7.94 -6.66 -6.37
C ARG A 132 6.60 -6.51 -5.69
N ILE A 133 6.51 -6.93 -4.44
CA ILE A 133 5.32 -6.75 -3.61
C ILE A 133 5.67 -5.78 -2.51
N ILE A 134 4.98 -4.64 -2.48
CA ILE A 134 5.18 -3.58 -1.51
C ILE A 134 3.88 -3.36 -0.75
N ASN A 135 3.91 -3.59 0.56
CA ASN A 135 2.77 -3.38 1.44
C ASN A 135 2.88 -2.02 2.12
N VAL A 136 1.85 -1.19 2.06
CA VAL A 136 1.80 0.07 2.81
C VAL A 136 1.31 -0.25 4.23
N GLY A 137 2.27 -0.31 5.14
CA GLY A 137 2.07 -0.50 6.57
C GLY A 137 1.65 0.78 7.29
N SER A 138 2.13 0.92 8.51
CA SER A 138 2.02 2.13 9.34
C SER A 138 2.98 2.04 10.49
N VAL A 139 3.47 3.17 10.98
CA VAL A 139 4.20 3.27 12.25
C VAL A 139 3.36 2.72 13.42
N VAL A 140 2.04 2.85 13.35
CA VAL A 140 1.09 2.31 14.35
C VAL A 140 1.18 0.79 14.50
N GLY A 141 1.51 0.07 13.43
CA GLY A 141 1.73 -1.39 13.50
C GLY A 141 2.92 -1.81 14.36
N THR A 142 3.83 -0.87 14.64
CA THR A 142 5.03 -1.11 15.45
C THR A 142 4.92 -0.47 16.83
N MET A 143 4.41 0.77 16.90
CA MET A 143 4.31 1.55 18.14
C MET A 143 3.02 1.32 18.91
N GLY A 144 1.93 0.94 18.22
CA GLY A 144 0.58 1.04 18.74
C GLY A 144 0.05 2.47 18.74
N ASN A 145 -1.26 2.62 18.91
CA ASN A 145 -1.91 3.91 19.16
C ASN A 145 -3.23 3.68 19.91
N ALA A 146 -3.53 4.52 20.88
CA ALA A 146 -4.79 4.44 21.62
C ALA A 146 -5.99 4.61 20.67
N GLY A 147 -7.01 3.76 20.85
CA GLY A 147 -8.20 3.75 19.97
C GLY A 147 -8.02 3.03 18.63
N GLN A 148 -6.85 2.44 18.37
CA GLN A 148 -6.54 1.76 17.10
C GLN A 148 -6.07 0.31 17.29
N THR A 149 -6.59 -0.41 18.26
CA THR A 149 -6.16 -1.80 18.52
C THR A 149 -6.39 -2.72 17.32
N ASN A 150 -7.51 -2.56 16.60
CA ASN A 150 -7.81 -3.27 15.35
C ASN A 150 -6.81 -2.90 14.23
N TYR A 151 -6.58 -1.61 14.02
CA TYR A 151 -5.68 -1.10 13.00
C TYR A 151 -4.21 -1.49 13.29
N ALA A 152 -3.77 -1.34 14.54
CA ALA A 152 -2.44 -1.77 14.97
C ALA A 152 -2.24 -3.27 14.76
N ALA A 153 -3.21 -4.11 15.13
CA ALA A 153 -3.17 -5.56 14.92
C ALA A 153 -3.04 -5.90 13.43
N ALA A 154 -3.86 -5.28 12.57
CA ALA A 154 -3.79 -5.51 11.12
C ALA A 154 -2.42 -5.09 10.56
N LYS A 155 -1.93 -3.90 10.90
CA LYS A 155 -0.64 -3.37 10.37
C LYS A 155 0.57 -4.11 10.94
N ALA A 156 0.54 -4.60 12.18
CA ALA A 156 1.53 -5.53 12.72
C ALA A 156 1.49 -6.89 11.98
N GLY A 157 0.29 -7.40 11.69
CA GLY A 157 0.09 -8.61 10.90
C GLY A 157 0.71 -8.51 9.49
N VAL A 158 0.64 -7.34 8.86
CA VAL A 158 1.29 -7.09 7.55
C VAL A 158 2.80 -7.29 7.63
N ILE A 159 3.45 -6.86 8.72
CA ILE A 159 4.90 -7.03 8.92
C ILE A 159 5.25 -8.53 9.01
N GLY A 160 4.50 -9.29 9.81
CA GLY A 160 4.69 -10.74 9.93
C GLY A 160 4.45 -11.48 8.62
N PHE A 161 3.36 -11.13 7.91
CA PHE A 161 3.04 -11.64 6.57
C PHE A 161 4.17 -11.37 5.58
N THR A 162 4.67 -10.13 5.54
CA THR A 162 5.77 -9.71 4.66
C THR A 162 7.03 -10.57 4.87
N LYS A 163 7.44 -10.76 6.13
CA LYS A 163 8.63 -11.55 6.47
C LYS A 163 8.49 -13.02 6.08
N SER A 164 7.35 -13.64 6.37
CA SER A 164 7.08 -15.03 6.00
C SER A 164 7.08 -15.23 4.49
N MET A 165 6.30 -14.40 3.78
CA MET A 165 6.18 -14.50 2.34
C MET A 165 7.53 -14.25 1.63
N ALA A 166 8.33 -13.31 2.13
CA ALA A 166 9.67 -13.04 1.59
C ALA A 166 10.55 -14.31 1.64
N ARG A 167 10.52 -15.07 2.73
CA ARG A 167 11.27 -16.34 2.86
C ARG A 167 10.83 -17.40 1.85
N GLU A 168 9.55 -17.46 1.54
CA GLU A 168 8.98 -18.44 0.60
C GLU A 168 9.39 -18.17 -0.85
N VAL A 169 9.52 -16.87 -1.24
CA VAL A 169 9.57 -16.48 -2.66
C VAL A 169 10.91 -15.88 -3.10
N ALA A 170 11.82 -15.57 -2.18
CA ALA A 170 13.10 -14.90 -2.49
C ALA A 170 13.91 -15.66 -3.55
N SER A 171 14.00 -17.01 -3.47
CA SER A 171 14.70 -17.85 -4.44
C SER A 171 14.10 -17.82 -5.85
N ARG A 172 12.90 -17.24 -5.99
CA ARG A 172 12.19 -17.07 -7.27
C ARG A 172 12.30 -15.66 -7.83
N GLY A 173 13.20 -14.83 -7.28
CA GLY A 173 13.44 -13.46 -7.75
C GLY A 173 12.31 -12.47 -7.39
N VAL A 174 11.45 -12.83 -6.44
CA VAL A 174 10.38 -11.97 -5.95
C VAL A 174 10.79 -11.38 -4.60
N THR A 175 10.67 -10.06 -4.46
CA THR A 175 10.86 -9.38 -3.15
C THR A 175 9.53 -8.96 -2.57
N VAL A 176 9.43 -9.03 -1.25
CA VAL A 176 8.23 -8.61 -0.50
C VAL A 176 8.69 -7.73 0.65
N ASN A 177 8.24 -6.46 0.64
CA ASN A 177 8.64 -5.47 1.63
C ASN A 177 7.44 -4.65 2.12
N THR A 178 7.61 -4.00 3.25
CA THR A 178 6.66 -3.05 3.81
C THR A 178 7.28 -1.65 3.83
N VAL A 179 6.49 -0.63 3.45
CA VAL A 179 6.79 0.77 3.77
C VAL A 179 5.88 1.15 4.93
N ALA A 180 6.44 1.67 6.01
CA ALA A 180 5.70 2.08 7.21
C ALA A 180 5.69 3.61 7.35
N PRO A 181 4.64 4.30 6.84
CA PRO A 181 4.49 5.74 7.00
C PRO A 181 4.28 6.14 8.46
N GLY A 182 4.78 7.33 8.83
CA GLY A 182 4.30 8.08 9.98
C GLY A 182 3.04 8.89 9.66
N PHE A 183 2.92 10.08 10.25
CA PHE A 183 1.83 11.01 9.94
C PHE A 183 2.13 11.75 8.62
N ILE A 184 1.26 11.54 7.63
CA ILE A 184 1.40 12.07 6.27
C ILE A 184 0.30 13.09 5.99
N ALA A 185 0.65 14.20 5.32
CA ALA A 185 -0.26 15.25 4.90
C ALA A 185 -1.23 14.75 3.82
N THR A 186 -2.37 14.24 4.25
CA THR A 186 -3.46 13.75 3.41
C THR A 186 -4.77 14.45 3.79
N ASP A 187 -5.85 14.19 3.08
CA ASP A 187 -7.16 14.74 3.44
C ASP A 187 -7.58 14.36 4.85
N MET A 188 -7.14 13.21 5.34
CA MET A 188 -7.40 12.74 6.71
C MET A 188 -6.71 13.63 7.76
N THR A 189 -5.48 14.05 7.53
CA THR A 189 -4.74 14.92 8.46
C THR A 189 -5.07 16.40 8.31
N LYS A 190 -5.61 16.82 7.15
CA LYS A 190 -6.16 18.18 6.95
C LYS A 190 -7.41 18.45 7.78
N ALA A 191 -8.14 17.43 8.16
CA ALA A 191 -9.35 17.53 8.98
C ALA A 191 -9.06 17.72 10.48
N LEU A 192 -7.80 17.62 10.92
CA LEU A 192 -7.38 17.83 12.30
C LEU A 192 -7.49 19.33 12.66
N ASN A 193 -8.01 19.62 13.86
CA ASN A 193 -7.95 20.97 14.42
C ASN A 193 -6.51 21.33 14.86
N ASP A 194 -6.28 22.59 15.20
CA ASP A 194 -4.92 23.10 15.53
C ASP A 194 -4.31 22.38 16.75
N GLU A 195 -5.10 22.06 17.76
CA GLU A 195 -4.63 21.35 18.96
C GLU A 195 -4.22 19.90 18.63
N GLN A 196 -5.06 19.18 17.89
CA GLN A 196 -4.77 17.82 17.42
C GLN A 196 -3.54 17.80 16.51
N ARG A 197 -3.43 18.81 15.63
CA ARG A 197 -2.27 18.97 14.75
C ARG A 197 -0.98 19.21 15.55
N ALA A 198 -1.03 20.09 16.54
CA ALA A 198 0.12 20.37 17.41
C ALA A 198 0.53 19.11 18.20
N ALA A 199 -0.42 18.38 18.78
CA ALA A 199 -0.18 17.12 19.49
C ALA A 199 0.43 16.05 18.57
N THR A 200 -0.02 15.97 17.32
CA THR A 200 0.52 15.06 16.30
C THR A 200 1.96 15.44 15.95
N LEU A 201 2.24 16.72 15.71
CA LEU A 201 3.57 17.20 15.36
C LEU A 201 4.57 17.04 16.50
N ALA A 202 4.14 17.16 17.75
CA ALA A 202 4.97 16.92 18.92
C ALA A 202 5.55 15.49 19.01
N GLN A 203 4.91 14.53 18.32
CA GLN A 203 5.38 13.14 18.24
C GLN A 203 6.37 12.89 17.10
N VAL A 204 6.57 13.86 16.20
CA VAL A 204 7.42 13.71 15.01
C VAL A 204 8.73 14.46 15.22
N PRO A 205 9.87 13.78 15.44
CA PRO A 205 11.16 14.44 15.61
C PRO A 205 11.56 15.39 14.48
N ALA A 206 11.15 15.08 13.24
CA ALA A 206 11.36 15.96 12.08
C ALA A 206 10.55 17.26 12.12
N GLY A 207 9.62 17.45 13.09
CA GLY A 207 8.85 18.67 13.30
C GLY A 207 7.81 19.00 12.23
N ARG A 208 7.52 18.07 11.33
CA ARG A 208 6.53 18.24 10.24
C ARG A 208 5.82 16.93 9.90
N LEU A 209 4.67 17.04 9.26
CA LEU A 209 4.08 15.89 8.58
C LEU A 209 4.95 15.50 7.38
N GLY A 210 4.98 14.20 7.06
CA GLY A 210 5.52 13.73 5.80
C GLY A 210 4.59 14.07 4.64
N GLU A 211 5.12 14.16 3.43
CA GLU A 211 4.34 14.37 2.23
C GLU A 211 4.08 13.04 1.51
N PRO A 212 2.93 12.86 0.80
CA PRO A 212 2.63 11.61 0.08
C PRO A 212 3.73 11.18 -0.88
N HIS A 213 4.42 12.12 -1.52
CA HIS A 213 5.51 11.82 -2.46
C HIS A 213 6.76 11.23 -1.77
N GLU A 214 6.98 11.48 -0.49
CA GLU A 214 8.09 10.88 0.27
C GLU A 214 7.84 9.37 0.46
N ILE A 215 6.59 8.99 0.72
CA ILE A 215 6.18 7.57 0.74
C ILE A 215 6.27 6.95 -0.66
N ALA A 216 5.78 7.67 -1.67
CA ALA A 216 5.82 7.20 -3.05
C ALA A 216 7.25 6.97 -3.55
N SER A 217 8.19 7.81 -3.15
CA SER A 217 9.62 7.66 -3.47
C SER A 217 10.22 6.40 -2.87
N ALA A 218 9.88 6.07 -1.61
CA ALA A 218 10.31 4.86 -0.93
C ALA A 218 9.72 3.60 -1.60
N VAL A 219 8.42 3.63 -1.94
CA VAL A 219 7.76 2.55 -2.68
C VAL A 219 8.42 2.33 -4.03
N ALA A 220 8.69 3.40 -4.78
CA ALA A 220 9.30 3.30 -6.10
C ALA A 220 10.77 2.85 -6.05
N PHE A 221 11.50 3.12 -4.97
CA PHE A 221 12.81 2.53 -4.70
C PHE A 221 12.69 1.00 -4.52
N LEU A 222 11.79 0.55 -3.63
CA LEU A 222 11.58 -0.89 -3.40
C LEU A 222 11.02 -1.63 -4.62
N ALA A 223 10.33 -0.93 -5.53
CA ALA A 223 9.84 -1.47 -6.80
C ALA A 223 10.94 -1.63 -7.84
N SER A 224 12.08 -0.97 -7.68
CA SER A 224 13.17 -0.90 -8.65
C SER A 224 14.14 -2.08 -8.56
N ASN A 225 15.07 -2.17 -9.53
CA ASN A 225 16.14 -3.17 -9.52
C ASN A 225 17.22 -2.85 -8.49
N GLU A 226 17.36 -1.60 -8.07
CA GLU A 226 18.31 -1.17 -7.04
C GLU A 226 17.98 -1.79 -5.67
N ALA A 227 16.71 -2.17 -5.44
CA ALA A 227 16.26 -2.85 -4.23
C ALA A 227 16.18 -4.40 -4.40
N ALA A 228 16.79 -4.98 -5.43
CA ALA A 228 16.65 -6.42 -5.73
C ALA A 228 17.15 -7.36 -4.62
N TYR A 229 18.00 -6.88 -3.71
CA TYR A 229 18.52 -7.65 -2.57
C TYR A 229 17.85 -7.30 -1.25
N ILE A 230 16.80 -6.43 -1.29
CA ILE A 230 16.00 -6.04 -0.11
C ILE A 230 14.70 -6.84 -0.14
N THR A 231 14.51 -7.71 0.84
CA THR A 231 13.27 -8.50 0.98
C THR A 231 13.00 -8.85 2.44
N GLY A 232 11.75 -8.84 2.84
CA GLY A 232 11.31 -9.04 4.22
C GLY A 232 11.48 -7.81 5.11
N GLU A 233 11.85 -6.67 4.52
CA GLU A 233 12.18 -5.43 5.24
C GLU A 233 10.92 -4.59 5.50
N THR A 234 10.96 -3.83 6.60
CA THR A 234 10.01 -2.76 6.89
C THR A 234 10.74 -1.42 6.87
N LEU A 235 10.64 -0.73 5.73
CA LEU A 235 11.24 0.60 5.56
C LEU A 235 10.37 1.66 6.24
N HIS A 236 10.87 2.20 7.35
CA HIS A 236 10.21 3.25 8.11
C HIS A 236 10.41 4.62 7.46
N VAL A 237 9.29 5.30 7.10
CA VAL A 237 9.27 6.65 6.52
C VAL A 237 8.35 7.50 7.37
N ASN A 238 8.83 7.94 8.54
CA ASN A 238 7.99 8.45 9.62
C ASN A 238 8.55 9.68 10.35
N GLY A 239 9.58 10.34 9.80
CA GLY A 239 10.17 11.53 10.41
C GLY A 239 10.82 11.28 11.76
N GLY A 240 11.23 10.04 12.05
CA GLY A 240 11.89 9.65 13.30
C GLY A 240 10.93 9.25 14.41
N MET A 241 9.61 9.14 14.18
CA MET A 241 8.64 8.70 15.18
C MET A 241 8.98 7.31 15.75
N TYR A 242 9.52 6.44 14.92
CA TYR A 242 10.00 5.13 15.32
C TYR A 242 11.35 4.86 14.65
N MET A 243 12.34 4.50 15.47
CA MET A 243 13.71 4.15 15.07
C MET A 243 14.00 2.71 15.50
N VAL A 244 14.56 1.89 14.61
CA VAL A 244 14.94 0.49 14.84
C VAL A 244 16.46 0.34 14.76
#